data_a747806199351ddf5b4efc7b40fc7e28
#
_entry.id   a747806199351ddf5b4efc7b40fc7e28
#
_cell.length_a   1.000
_cell.length_b   1.000
_cell.length_c   1.000
_cell.angle_alpha   90.00
_cell.angle_beta   90.00
_cell.angle_gamma   90.00
#
_symmetry.space_group_name_H-M   'P 1'
#
loop_
_entity.id
_entity.type
_entity.pdbx_description
1 polymer ?
#
loop_
_entity_poly.entity_id
_entity_poly.type
_entity_poly.pdbx_seq_one_letter_code
_entity_poly.pdbx_strand_id
1 'polypeptide(L)'
;MADNEIGQDRPETPIDALGIMASQQAILGPNLRQIEMYTRRGLLSLLWHEPDAAAQKVGVVMVGGAMGGTLGPGDSLFHALGEALVTVGIPSIRLSYRKPNDMDSCCVDTAAAVQLLVGSGADAVVIMGHSFGGAVAIRVAVGLSEMVCGVVTFATQSAGCEIAGGLQSTPLLMFHGDSDSILPLEASEVVRAIAGTGDLHVMHGDDHLLGKSHDVMMTTTMEWLNTVFAGVTS
;
A
#
# COMPACT_ATOMS: atom_id res chain seq x y z
N MET A 1 42.89 1.92 -29.53
CA MET A 1 42.26 0.92 -28.71
C MET A 1 41.23 1.70 -27.91
N ALA A 2 39.96 1.56 -28.25
CA ALA A 2 38.87 2.21 -27.56
C ALA A 2 38.34 1.19 -26.53
N ASP A 3 38.51 1.51 -25.25
CA ASP A 3 37.94 0.75 -24.16
C ASP A 3 36.43 0.90 -24.21
N ASN A 4 35.78 -0.19 -24.58
CA ASN A 4 34.34 -0.34 -24.54
C ASN A 4 34.00 -0.66 -23.09
N GLU A 5 33.76 0.36 -22.27
CA GLU A 5 33.14 0.18 -20.96
C GLU A 5 31.73 -0.38 -21.18
N ILE A 6 31.62 -1.70 -21.01
CA ILE A 6 30.35 -2.39 -20.88
C ILE A 6 29.67 -1.80 -19.67
N GLY A 7 28.65 -0.96 -19.89
CA GLY A 7 27.81 -0.44 -18.83
C GLY A 7 27.26 -1.64 -18.04
N GLN A 8 27.63 -1.72 -16.76
CA GLN A 8 27.04 -2.69 -15.85
C GLN A 8 25.52 -2.45 -15.87
N ASP A 9 24.77 -3.43 -16.36
CA ASP A 9 23.30 -3.47 -16.30
C ASP A 9 22.92 -3.36 -14.82
N ARG A 10 22.59 -2.14 -14.38
CA ARG A 10 21.92 -2.00 -13.08
C ARG A 10 20.57 -2.70 -13.19
N PRO A 11 20.21 -3.55 -12.22
CA PRO A 11 18.88 -4.15 -12.24
C PRO A 11 17.83 -3.03 -12.31
N GLU A 12 16.87 -3.18 -13.20
CA GLU A 12 15.80 -2.23 -13.41
C GLU A 12 14.99 -2.08 -12.11
N THR A 13 14.94 -0.87 -11.58
CA THR A 13 14.16 -0.59 -10.36
C THR A 13 12.67 -0.47 -10.70
N PRO A 14 11.76 -0.61 -9.71
CA PRO A 14 10.32 -0.37 -9.93
C PRO A 14 10.02 0.99 -10.58
N ILE A 15 10.75 2.04 -10.22
CA ILE A 15 10.59 3.37 -10.84
C ILE A 15 11.09 3.36 -12.29
N ASP A 16 12.20 2.71 -12.59
CA ASP A 16 12.70 2.59 -13.96
C ASP A 16 11.69 1.83 -14.84
N ALA A 17 11.08 0.76 -14.30
CA ALA A 17 10.07 -0.04 -14.97
C ALA A 17 8.78 0.74 -15.31
N LEU A 18 8.51 1.89 -14.67
CA LEU A 18 7.40 2.76 -15.04
C LEU A 18 7.59 3.39 -16.42
N GLY A 19 8.82 3.64 -16.86
CA GLY A 19 9.12 4.32 -18.10
C GLY A 19 8.54 5.74 -18.13
N ILE A 20 8.83 6.54 -17.11
CA ILE A 20 8.31 7.91 -16.94
C ILE A 20 8.81 8.78 -18.06
N MET A 21 7.88 9.41 -18.79
CA MET A 21 8.17 10.37 -19.87
C MET A 21 8.16 11.81 -19.38
N ALA A 22 7.30 12.12 -18.41
CA ALA A 22 7.18 13.43 -17.77
C ALA A 22 6.57 13.25 -16.38
N SER A 23 6.84 14.20 -15.50
CA SER A 23 6.16 14.29 -14.21
C SER A 23 5.80 15.73 -13.89
N GLN A 24 4.72 15.90 -13.14
CA GLN A 24 4.35 17.18 -12.57
C GLN A 24 3.96 17.04 -11.11
N GLN A 25 4.07 18.11 -10.36
CA GLN A 25 3.72 18.16 -8.96
C GLN A 25 2.87 19.39 -8.66
N ALA A 26 1.91 19.24 -7.76
CA ALA A 26 1.09 20.32 -7.25
C ALA A 26 0.97 20.20 -5.71
N ILE A 27 1.10 21.31 -5.01
CA ILE A 27 0.85 21.40 -3.57
C ILE A 27 -0.66 21.60 -3.40
N LEU A 28 -1.34 20.64 -2.76
CA LEU A 28 -2.77 20.67 -2.52
C LEU A 28 -3.13 21.21 -1.12
N GLY A 29 -2.15 21.18 -0.21
CA GLY A 29 -2.30 21.64 1.16
C GLY A 29 -0.97 21.67 1.89
N PRO A 30 -0.93 22.08 3.15
CA PRO A 30 0.33 22.19 3.91
C PRO A 30 1.16 20.91 3.90
N ASN A 31 0.50 19.76 4.06
CA ASN A 31 1.16 18.46 4.16
C ASN A 31 0.70 17.49 3.04
N LEU A 32 0.17 18.01 1.95
CA LEU A 32 -0.36 17.19 0.87
C LEU A 32 0.14 17.68 -0.49
N ARG A 33 0.86 16.81 -1.18
CA ARG A 33 1.36 17.02 -2.53
C ARG A 33 0.79 15.96 -3.48
N GLN A 34 0.34 16.41 -4.63
CA GLN A 34 0.02 15.53 -5.76
C GLN A 34 1.25 15.39 -6.66
N ILE A 35 1.54 14.16 -7.06
CA ILE A 35 2.56 13.84 -8.07
C ILE A 35 1.88 13.04 -9.18
N GLU A 36 2.03 13.51 -10.41
CA GLU A 36 1.56 12.82 -11.59
C GLU A 36 2.75 12.40 -12.44
N MET A 37 2.80 11.11 -12.78
CA MET A 37 3.84 10.50 -13.61
C MET A 37 3.22 9.98 -14.90
N TYR A 38 3.52 10.67 -15.99
CA TYR A 38 3.04 10.33 -17.33
C TYR A 38 3.96 9.27 -17.92
N THR A 39 3.40 8.11 -18.22
CA THR A 39 4.12 6.98 -18.80
C THR A 39 3.49 6.54 -20.12
N ARG A 40 4.17 5.70 -20.90
CA ARG A 40 3.58 5.11 -22.13
C ARG A 40 2.38 4.19 -21.84
N ARG A 41 2.22 3.75 -20.59
CA ARG A 41 1.18 2.78 -20.18
C ARG A 41 0.07 3.41 -19.34
N GLY A 42 0.02 4.73 -19.24
CA GLY A 42 -0.98 5.47 -18.48
C GLY A 42 -0.40 6.46 -17.50
N LEU A 43 -1.27 7.08 -16.72
CA LEU A 43 -0.96 8.06 -15.69
C LEU A 43 -0.95 7.40 -14.33
N LEU A 44 0.18 7.45 -13.62
CA LEU A 44 0.25 7.13 -12.20
C LEU A 44 0.09 8.43 -11.40
N SER A 45 -0.95 8.49 -10.56
CA SER A 45 -1.19 9.64 -9.69
C SER A 45 -0.96 9.25 -8.24
N LEU A 46 -0.19 10.06 -7.53
CA LEU A 46 0.13 9.89 -6.12
C LEU A 46 -0.37 11.09 -5.33
N LEU A 47 -0.97 10.84 -4.19
CA LEU A 47 -1.25 11.84 -3.15
C LEU A 47 -0.30 11.54 -1.99
N TRP A 48 0.71 12.37 -1.83
CA TRP A 48 1.74 12.20 -0.83
C TRP A 48 1.48 13.10 0.36
N HIS A 49 1.26 12.49 1.52
CA HIS A 49 1.17 13.16 2.79
C HIS A 49 2.58 13.26 3.39
N GLU A 50 3.09 14.48 3.56
CA GLU A 50 4.43 14.75 4.03
C GLU A 50 4.38 15.51 5.36
N PRO A 51 4.93 14.97 6.47
CA PRO A 51 5.02 15.68 7.74
C PRO A 51 5.96 16.90 7.65
N ASP A 52 5.61 18.00 8.34
CA ASP A 52 6.46 19.20 8.44
C ASP A 52 7.70 18.98 9.33
N ALA A 53 7.58 18.10 10.32
CA ALA A 53 8.67 17.74 11.22
C ALA A 53 9.58 16.69 10.58
N ALA A 54 10.76 16.45 11.16
CA ALA A 54 11.62 15.35 10.74
C ALA A 54 10.82 14.05 10.68
N ALA A 55 10.65 13.53 9.47
CA ALA A 55 9.85 12.34 9.23
C ALA A 55 10.44 11.15 9.98
N GLN A 56 9.56 10.28 10.50
CA GLN A 56 9.98 8.99 11.01
C GLN A 56 10.57 8.16 9.85
N LYS A 57 11.48 7.25 10.19
CA LYS A 57 12.13 6.37 9.21
C LYS A 57 11.23 5.19 8.76
N VAL A 58 9.94 5.40 8.74
CA VAL A 58 8.93 4.45 8.30
C VAL A 58 7.92 5.16 7.41
N GLY A 59 7.19 4.43 6.60
CA GLY A 59 6.18 5.01 5.72
C GLY A 59 5.00 4.08 5.45
N VAL A 60 3.96 4.63 4.83
CA VAL A 60 2.74 3.87 4.49
C VAL A 60 2.35 4.09 3.04
N VAL A 61 2.10 3.01 2.29
CA VAL A 61 1.52 3.05 0.94
C VAL A 61 0.09 2.50 1.01
N MET A 62 -0.87 3.23 0.44
CA MET A 62 -2.28 2.86 0.43
C MET A 62 -2.80 2.73 -1.00
N VAL A 63 -3.41 1.59 -1.32
CA VAL A 63 -3.83 1.24 -2.68
C VAL A 63 -5.30 0.81 -2.74
N GLY A 64 -6.01 1.34 -3.72
CA GLY A 64 -7.44 1.10 -3.92
C GLY A 64 -7.76 -0.26 -4.54
N GLY A 65 -9.04 -0.54 -4.69
CA GLY A 65 -9.58 -1.76 -5.30
C GLY A 65 -9.41 -1.82 -6.83
N ALA A 66 -10.17 -2.74 -7.46
CA ALA A 66 -10.12 -2.99 -8.91
C ALA A 66 -10.48 -1.79 -9.78
N MET A 67 -11.23 -0.83 -9.25
CA MET A 67 -11.56 0.42 -9.95
C MET A 67 -10.51 1.52 -9.72
N GLY A 68 -9.45 1.25 -8.95
CA GLY A 68 -8.47 2.24 -8.53
C GLY A 68 -9.04 3.18 -7.46
N GLY A 69 -8.56 4.43 -7.47
CA GLY A 69 -8.97 5.48 -6.53
C GLY A 69 -8.05 5.57 -5.31
N THR A 70 -8.15 6.68 -4.59
CA THR A 70 -7.24 7.05 -3.50
C THR A 70 -7.94 7.22 -2.16
N LEU A 71 -9.26 7.02 -2.09
CA LEU A 71 -10.03 7.26 -0.87
C LEU A 71 -10.04 6.05 0.08
N GLY A 72 -9.92 4.83 -0.47
CA GLY A 72 -10.04 3.59 0.30
C GLY A 72 -11.48 3.26 0.71
N PRO A 73 -11.67 2.21 1.54
CA PRO A 73 -12.96 1.85 2.10
C PRO A 73 -13.36 2.78 3.26
N GLY A 74 -14.45 2.46 3.95
CA GLY A 74 -14.79 3.07 5.22
C GLY A 74 -14.94 4.59 5.17
N ASP A 75 -15.69 5.10 4.19
CA ASP A 75 -15.92 6.55 4.04
C ASP A 75 -14.61 7.37 3.99
N SER A 76 -13.78 7.04 3.01
CA SER A 76 -12.50 7.72 2.77
C SER A 76 -11.40 7.45 3.83
N LEU A 77 -11.37 6.23 4.38
CA LEU A 77 -10.41 5.83 5.42
C LEU A 77 -8.94 6.16 5.07
N PHE A 78 -8.53 5.98 3.80
CA PHE A 78 -7.14 6.26 3.41
C PHE A 78 -6.79 7.76 3.47
N HIS A 79 -7.79 8.63 3.25
CA HIS A 79 -7.60 10.06 3.47
C HIS A 79 -7.42 10.37 4.96
N ALA A 80 -8.31 9.88 5.80
CA ALA A 80 -8.25 10.07 7.23
C ALA A 80 -6.96 9.53 7.86
N LEU A 81 -6.52 8.32 7.43
CA LEU A 81 -5.24 7.75 7.84
C LEU A 81 -4.06 8.63 7.41
N GLY A 82 -4.06 9.13 6.16
CA GLY A 82 -3.00 10.02 5.68
C GLY A 82 -2.87 11.30 6.52
N GLU A 83 -3.99 11.93 6.88
CA GLU A 83 -4.03 13.10 7.77
C GLU A 83 -3.51 12.75 9.18
N ALA A 84 -3.95 11.63 9.76
CA ALA A 84 -3.52 11.20 11.09
C ALA A 84 -2.04 10.83 11.14
N LEU A 85 -1.52 10.15 10.12
CA LEU A 85 -0.10 9.76 10.02
C LEU A 85 0.82 10.98 9.97
N VAL A 86 0.42 12.06 9.28
CA VAL A 86 1.16 13.33 9.29
C VAL A 86 1.33 13.88 10.71
N THR A 87 0.29 13.81 11.56
CA THR A 87 0.34 14.35 12.93
C THR A 87 1.34 13.64 13.83
N VAL A 88 1.68 12.39 13.50
CA VAL A 88 2.68 11.58 14.21
C VAL A 88 4.01 11.44 13.45
N GLY A 89 4.21 12.25 12.40
CA GLY A 89 5.47 12.31 11.67
C GLY A 89 5.72 11.16 10.68
N ILE A 90 4.69 10.43 10.27
CA ILE A 90 4.80 9.30 9.34
C ILE A 90 4.35 9.73 7.93
N PRO A 91 5.25 9.73 6.93
CA PRO A 91 4.88 10.01 5.55
C PRO A 91 4.04 8.88 4.96
N SER A 92 3.08 9.23 4.09
CA SER A 92 2.28 8.23 3.41
C SER A 92 1.92 8.61 1.97
N ILE A 93 1.73 7.59 1.13
CA ILE A 93 1.33 7.75 -0.27
C ILE A 93 0.03 6.98 -0.50
N ARG A 94 -0.97 7.69 -1.03
CA ARG A 94 -2.17 7.09 -1.63
C ARG A 94 -2.02 7.12 -3.14
N LEU A 95 -2.14 5.98 -3.82
CA LEU A 95 -1.93 5.96 -5.27
C LEU A 95 -3.21 5.59 -6.04
N SER A 96 -3.33 6.15 -7.23
CA SER A 96 -4.27 5.72 -8.27
C SER A 96 -3.48 5.09 -9.41
N TYR A 97 -3.77 3.82 -9.69
CA TYR A 97 -3.03 2.99 -10.64
C TYR A 97 -3.06 3.54 -12.07
N ARG A 98 -1.99 3.28 -12.84
CA ARG A 98 -1.94 3.52 -14.29
C ARG A 98 -2.98 2.70 -15.04
N LYS A 99 -3.20 1.47 -14.59
CA LYS A 99 -4.11 0.51 -15.21
C LYS A 99 -4.79 -0.31 -14.11
N PRO A 100 -5.90 0.19 -13.54
CA PRO A 100 -6.65 -0.55 -12.54
C PRO A 100 -7.04 -1.95 -13.01
N ASN A 101 -7.11 -2.92 -12.08
CA ASN A 101 -7.45 -4.33 -12.34
C ASN A 101 -6.42 -5.11 -13.20
N ASP A 102 -5.25 -4.55 -13.47
CA ASP A 102 -4.14 -5.27 -14.09
C ASP A 102 -3.09 -5.55 -13.00
N MET A 103 -3.03 -6.78 -12.52
CA MET A 103 -2.24 -7.16 -11.34
C MET A 103 -0.78 -6.76 -11.47
N ASP A 104 -0.14 -7.08 -12.60
CA ASP A 104 1.29 -6.83 -12.79
C ASP A 104 1.58 -5.32 -12.82
N SER A 105 0.77 -4.54 -13.56
CA SER A 105 0.91 -3.08 -13.58
C SER A 105 0.70 -2.45 -12.21
N CYS A 106 -0.32 -2.91 -11.46
CA CYS A 106 -0.62 -2.40 -10.13
C CYS A 106 0.48 -2.76 -9.11
N CYS A 107 1.08 -3.95 -9.22
CA CYS A 107 2.24 -4.32 -8.40
C CYS A 107 3.46 -3.42 -8.69
N VAL A 108 3.75 -3.13 -9.96
CA VAL A 108 4.84 -2.20 -10.34
C VAL A 108 4.56 -0.79 -9.82
N ASP A 109 3.32 -0.28 -9.95
CA ASP A 109 2.92 1.04 -9.45
C ASP A 109 3.09 1.14 -7.93
N THR A 110 2.67 0.11 -7.21
CA THR A 110 2.78 0.05 -5.75
C THR A 110 4.24 -0.07 -5.30
N ALA A 111 5.04 -0.91 -5.97
CA ALA A 111 6.47 -1.06 -5.69
C ALA A 111 7.24 0.26 -5.93
N ALA A 112 6.86 1.03 -6.97
CA ALA A 112 7.43 2.35 -7.21
C ALA A 112 7.08 3.34 -6.09
N ALA A 113 5.86 3.30 -5.54
CA ALA A 113 5.48 4.12 -4.38
C ALA A 113 6.27 3.74 -3.12
N VAL A 114 6.51 2.45 -2.88
CA VAL A 114 7.42 1.97 -1.80
C VAL A 114 8.82 2.54 -2.02
N GLN A 115 9.36 2.42 -3.23
CA GLN A 115 10.71 2.93 -3.55
C GLN A 115 10.82 4.45 -3.36
N LEU A 116 9.77 5.22 -3.64
CA LEU A 116 9.72 6.67 -3.39
C LEU A 116 9.83 6.98 -1.89
N LEU A 117 9.09 6.28 -1.04
CA LEU A 117 9.19 6.46 0.42
C LEU A 117 10.56 6.07 0.94
N VAL A 118 11.12 4.95 0.50
CA VAL A 118 12.48 4.53 0.88
C VAL A 118 13.51 5.55 0.39
N GLY A 119 13.37 6.04 -0.85
CA GLY A 119 14.24 7.10 -1.39
C GLY A 119 14.12 8.44 -0.67
N SER A 120 13.01 8.70 0.03
CA SER A 120 12.82 9.88 0.88
C SER A 120 13.31 9.70 2.33
N GLY A 121 13.82 8.51 2.68
CA GLY A 121 14.44 8.25 3.98
C GLY A 121 13.71 7.26 4.88
N ALA A 122 12.66 6.59 4.40
CA ALA A 122 12.04 5.50 5.13
C ALA A 122 12.91 4.24 5.07
N ASP A 123 13.17 3.61 6.22
CA ASP A 123 13.89 2.33 6.30
C ASP A 123 12.94 1.16 6.04
N ALA A 124 11.63 1.33 6.34
CA ALA A 124 10.61 0.30 6.12
C ALA A 124 9.23 0.92 5.84
N VAL A 125 8.38 0.15 5.14
CA VAL A 125 7.07 0.58 4.67
C VAL A 125 5.99 -0.45 5.02
N VAL A 126 4.82 0.01 5.45
CA VAL A 126 3.60 -0.79 5.51
C VAL A 126 2.77 -0.53 4.25
N ILE A 127 2.23 -1.59 3.65
CA ILE A 127 1.33 -1.47 2.50
C ILE A 127 -0.09 -1.80 2.94
N MET A 128 -1.04 -0.93 2.60
CA MET A 128 -2.47 -1.12 2.87
C MET A 128 -3.24 -1.25 1.58
N GLY A 129 -4.13 -2.23 1.47
CA GLY A 129 -4.89 -2.46 0.25
C GLY A 129 -6.35 -2.83 0.48
N HIS A 130 -7.26 -2.27 -0.34
CA HIS A 130 -8.68 -2.59 -0.33
C HIS A 130 -9.02 -3.54 -1.48
N SER A 131 -9.79 -4.60 -1.21
CA SER A 131 -10.32 -5.51 -2.22
C SER A 131 -9.20 -6.12 -3.10
N PHE A 132 -9.20 -5.88 -4.40
CA PHE A 132 -8.11 -6.20 -5.31
C PHE A 132 -6.75 -5.64 -4.83
N GLY A 133 -6.75 -4.42 -4.27
CA GLY A 133 -5.54 -3.82 -3.72
C GLY A 133 -4.95 -4.58 -2.53
N GLY A 134 -5.74 -5.36 -1.80
CA GLY A 134 -5.24 -6.27 -0.77
C GLY A 134 -4.33 -7.35 -1.36
N ALA A 135 -4.72 -7.95 -2.49
CA ALA A 135 -3.87 -8.90 -3.21
C ALA A 135 -2.60 -8.23 -3.77
N VAL A 136 -2.72 -6.99 -4.30
CA VAL A 136 -1.55 -6.20 -4.73
C VAL A 136 -0.60 -5.96 -3.56
N ALA A 137 -1.11 -5.54 -2.40
CA ALA A 137 -0.31 -5.29 -1.20
C ALA A 137 0.47 -6.53 -0.76
N ILE A 138 -0.18 -7.69 -0.71
CA ILE A 138 0.45 -8.98 -0.36
C ILE A 138 1.55 -9.34 -1.37
N ARG A 139 1.26 -9.24 -2.68
CA ARG A 139 2.25 -9.58 -3.72
C ARG A 139 3.48 -8.70 -3.66
N VAL A 140 3.30 -7.40 -3.48
CA VAL A 140 4.42 -6.45 -3.37
C VAL A 140 5.20 -6.69 -2.08
N ALA A 141 4.53 -6.96 -0.96
CA ALA A 141 5.20 -7.27 0.31
C ALA A 141 6.07 -8.53 0.21
N VAL A 142 5.59 -9.58 -0.44
CA VAL A 142 6.39 -10.79 -0.69
C VAL A 142 7.58 -10.50 -1.60
N GLY A 143 7.40 -9.68 -2.64
CA GLY A 143 8.48 -9.32 -3.57
C GLY A 143 9.51 -8.34 -3.02
N LEU A 144 9.14 -7.51 -2.04
CA LEU A 144 9.97 -6.48 -1.42
C LEU A 144 10.11 -6.69 0.09
N SER A 145 10.29 -7.94 0.53
CA SER A 145 10.30 -8.34 1.94
C SER A 145 11.36 -7.63 2.80
N GLU A 146 12.42 -7.09 2.20
CA GLU A 146 13.44 -6.30 2.91
C GLU A 146 13.00 -4.86 3.18
N MET A 147 12.01 -4.33 2.43
CA MET A 147 11.51 -2.97 2.55
C MET A 147 10.13 -2.89 3.19
N VAL A 148 9.37 -4.00 3.17
CA VAL A 148 7.99 -4.03 3.67
C VAL A 148 7.93 -4.74 5.00
N CYS A 149 7.58 -3.99 6.05
CA CYS A 149 7.52 -4.47 7.43
C CYS A 149 6.12 -4.85 7.91
N GLY A 150 5.08 -4.70 7.06
CA GLY A 150 3.71 -5.07 7.42
C GLY A 150 2.72 -4.87 6.29
N VAL A 151 1.59 -5.57 6.36
CA VAL A 151 0.49 -5.49 5.39
C VAL A 151 -0.83 -5.30 6.12
N VAL A 152 -1.67 -4.39 5.63
CA VAL A 152 -3.07 -4.26 6.07
C VAL A 152 -3.99 -4.50 4.88
N THR A 153 -5.00 -5.34 5.05
CA THR A 153 -5.99 -5.57 3.99
C THR A 153 -7.41 -5.28 4.46
N PHE A 154 -8.21 -4.73 3.56
CA PHE A 154 -9.62 -4.41 3.79
C PHE A 154 -10.45 -5.13 2.74
N ALA A 155 -11.36 -6.02 3.15
CA ALA A 155 -12.24 -6.81 2.27
C ALA A 155 -11.46 -7.45 1.10
N THR A 156 -10.33 -8.10 1.39
CA THR A 156 -9.41 -8.56 0.34
C THR A 156 -9.97 -9.73 -0.46
N GLN A 157 -9.68 -9.77 -1.76
CA GLN A 157 -9.89 -10.96 -2.57
C GLN A 157 -8.83 -12.02 -2.28
N SER A 158 -9.17 -13.30 -2.51
CA SER A 158 -8.20 -14.41 -2.42
C SER A 158 -7.40 -14.62 -3.72
N ALA A 159 -8.01 -14.30 -4.86
CA ALA A 159 -7.33 -14.41 -6.15
C ALA A 159 -6.09 -13.49 -6.21
N GLY A 160 -4.94 -14.04 -6.56
CA GLY A 160 -3.65 -13.33 -6.55
C GLY A 160 -2.92 -13.39 -5.20
N CYS A 161 -3.53 -13.98 -4.16
CA CYS A 161 -2.91 -14.16 -2.84
C CYS A 161 -2.31 -15.56 -2.63
N GLU A 162 -2.19 -16.37 -3.67
CA GLU A 162 -1.63 -17.73 -3.60
C GLU A 162 -0.19 -17.76 -3.04
N ILE A 163 0.50 -16.63 -3.14
CA ILE A 163 1.87 -16.46 -2.64
C ILE A 163 1.93 -15.90 -1.21
N ALA A 164 0.79 -15.71 -0.52
CA ALA A 164 0.74 -15.10 0.81
C ALA A 164 1.60 -15.83 1.86
N GLY A 165 1.86 -17.13 1.69
CA GLY A 165 2.83 -17.87 2.52
C GLY A 165 4.25 -17.30 2.47
N GLY A 166 4.60 -16.51 1.45
CA GLY A 166 5.86 -15.78 1.34
C GLY A 166 5.97 -14.57 2.28
N LEU A 167 4.88 -14.14 2.93
CA LEU A 167 4.92 -13.09 3.97
C LEU A 167 5.74 -13.56 5.19
N GLN A 168 5.79 -14.86 5.47
CA GLN A 168 6.56 -15.43 6.57
C GLN A 168 6.24 -14.76 7.92
N SER A 169 7.19 -13.98 8.46
CA SER A 169 7.03 -13.25 9.72
C SER A 169 6.52 -11.82 9.54
N THR A 170 6.24 -11.37 8.30
CA THR A 170 5.68 -10.04 8.04
C THR A 170 4.29 -9.94 8.66
N PRO A 171 4.05 -9.03 9.63
CA PRO A 171 2.76 -8.85 10.27
C PRO A 171 1.65 -8.56 9.23
N LEU A 172 0.50 -9.20 9.42
CA LEU A 172 -0.67 -9.06 8.56
C LEU A 172 -1.90 -8.72 9.40
N LEU A 173 -2.50 -7.55 9.15
CA LEU A 173 -3.76 -7.12 9.73
C LEU A 173 -4.85 -7.15 8.65
N MET A 174 -6.01 -7.70 8.97
CA MET A 174 -7.09 -7.89 7.99
C MET A 174 -8.43 -7.43 8.56
N PHE A 175 -9.23 -6.75 7.75
CA PHE A 175 -10.60 -6.39 8.04
C PHE A 175 -11.52 -6.92 6.96
N HIS A 176 -12.68 -7.52 7.33
CA HIS A 176 -13.65 -7.99 6.36
C HIS A 176 -15.07 -7.91 6.92
N GLY A 177 -16.02 -7.40 6.13
CA GLY A 177 -17.44 -7.35 6.50
C GLY A 177 -18.10 -8.72 6.35
N ASP A 178 -18.86 -9.18 7.33
CA ASP A 178 -19.59 -10.45 7.24
C ASP A 178 -20.85 -10.38 6.36
N SER A 179 -21.24 -9.18 5.94
CA SER A 179 -22.34 -8.95 5.00
C SER A 179 -21.85 -8.53 3.61
N ASP A 180 -20.55 -8.77 3.30
CA ASP A 180 -19.98 -8.49 1.99
C ASP A 180 -20.59 -9.42 0.91
N SER A 181 -21.34 -8.82 0.00
CA SER A 181 -21.98 -9.53 -1.12
C SER A 181 -21.16 -9.57 -2.41
N ILE A 182 -19.99 -8.93 -2.41
CA ILE A 182 -19.05 -8.87 -3.55
C ILE A 182 -17.97 -9.91 -3.39
N LEU A 183 -17.32 -9.93 -2.22
CA LEU A 183 -16.32 -10.90 -1.83
C LEU A 183 -16.72 -11.48 -0.46
N PRO A 184 -16.97 -12.78 -0.35
CA PRO A 184 -17.37 -13.35 0.93
C PRO A 184 -16.22 -13.32 1.93
N LEU A 185 -16.52 -13.31 3.24
CA LEU A 185 -15.58 -13.30 4.34
C LEU A 185 -14.50 -14.40 4.21
N GLU A 186 -14.89 -15.56 3.68
CA GLU A 186 -14.03 -16.70 3.42
C GLU A 186 -12.84 -16.34 2.51
N ALA A 187 -12.96 -15.29 1.68
CA ALA A 187 -11.82 -14.84 0.87
C ALA A 187 -10.65 -14.39 1.76
N SER A 188 -10.91 -13.60 2.81
CA SER A 188 -9.89 -13.22 3.78
C SER A 188 -9.43 -14.40 4.67
N GLU A 189 -10.34 -15.31 5.03
CA GLU A 189 -9.98 -16.51 5.78
C GLU A 189 -8.99 -17.40 5.01
N VAL A 190 -9.23 -17.59 3.71
CA VAL A 190 -8.31 -18.31 2.82
C VAL A 190 -6.95 -17.64 2.75
N VAL A 191 -6.92 -16.32 2.59
CA VAL A 191 -5.66 -15.55 2.56
C VAL A 191 -4.88 -15.71 3.86
N ARG A 192 -5.55 -15.59 5.02
CA ARG A 192 -4.94 -15.82 6.34
C ARG A 192 -4.41 -17.25 6.48
N ALA A 193 -5.15 -18.24 6.02
CA ALA A 193 -4.73 -19.64 6.07
C ALA A 193 -3.48 -19.90 5.22
N ILE A 194 -3.39 -19.29 4.01
CA ILE A 194 -2.20 -19.39 3.13
C ILE A 194 -1.01 -18.66 3.77
N ALA A 195 -1.23 -17.48 4.34
CA ALA A 195 -0.17 -16.72 5.01
C ALA A 195 0.38 -17.43 6.26
N GLY A 196 -0.43 -18.28 6.90
CA GLY A 196 -0.09 -18.97 8.15
C GLY A 196 -0.02 -18.02 9.36
N THR A 197 -0.36 -16.77 9.19
CA THR A 197 -0.36 -15.70 10.21
C THR A 197 -1.42 -14.64 9.86
N GLY A 198 -1.65 -13.69 10.76
CA GLY A 198 -2.51 -12.52 10.53
C GLY A 198 -3.70 -12.47 11.48
N ASP A 199 -4.02 -11.23 11.87
CA ASP A 199 -5.16 -10.88 12.71
C ASP A 199 -6.33 -10.48 11.80
N LEU A 200 -7.39 -11.28 11.76
CA LEU A 200 -8.61 -11.00 10.98
C LEU A 200 -9.70 -10.45 11.90
N HIS A 201 -10.06 -9.21 11.68
CA HIS A 201 -11.19 -8.53 12.33
C HIS A 201 -12.44 -8.62 11.43
N VAL A 202 -13.46 -9.33 11.93
CA VAL A 202 -14.75 -9.42 11.24
C VAL A 202 -15.61 -8.22 11.61
N MET A 203 -15.99 -7.43 10.61
CA MET A 203 -16.82 -6.24 10.77
C MET A 203 -18.30 -6.65 10.63
N HIS A 204 -18.97 -6.87 11.77
CA HIS A 204 -20.34 -7.38 11.81
C HIS A 204 -21.36 -6.43 11.19
N GLY A 205 -22.14 -6.96 10.25
CA GLY A 205 -23.17 -6.23 9.52
C GLY A 205 -22.62 -5.21 8.51
N ASP A 206 -21.34 -5.24 8.24
CA ASP A 206 -20.70 -4.37 7.25
C ASP A 206 -20.53 -5.08 5.90
N ASP A 207 -20.51 -4.30 4.84
CA ASP A 207 -20.40 -4.77 3.46
C ASP A 207 -18.96 -4.64 2.92
N HIS A 208 -18.81 -4.76 1.60
CA HIS A 208 -17.51 -4.65 0.91
C HIS A 208 -16.80 -3.31 1.11
N LEU A 209 -17.55 -2.24 1.33
CA LEU A 209 -17.00 -0.90 1.50
C LEU A 209 -16.67 -0.57 2.97
N LEU A 210 -17.10 -1.40 3.92
CA LEU A 210 -16.79 -1.25 5.35
C LEU A 210 -17.21 0.12 5.92
N GLY A 211 -18.34 0.66 5.41
CA GLY A 211 -18.76 2.03 5.69
C GLY A 211 -19.16 2.31 7.14
N LYS A 212 -19.59 1.29 7.88
CA LYS A 212 -20.00 1.43 9.29
C LYS A 212 -18.84 1.32 10.27
N SER A 213 -17.72 0.77 9.82
CA SER A 213 -16.58 0.38 10.68
C SER A 213 -15.41 1.36 10.63
N HIS A 214 -15.61 2.57 10.08
CA HIS A 214 -14.55 3.58 9.91
C HIS A 214 -13.71 3.77 11.18
N ASP A 215 -14.36 4.12 12.30
CA ASP A 215 -13.66 4.47 13.55
C ASP A 215 -12.89 3.28 14.14
N VAL A 216 -13.47 2.09 14.04
CA VAL A 216 -12.82 0.84 14.51
C VAL A 216 -11.58 0.54 13.66
N MET A 217 -11.72 0.59 12.33
CA MET A 217 -10.59 0.37 11.43
C MET A 217 -9.50 1.41 11.62
N MET A 218 -9.87 2.69 11.77
CA MET A 218 -8.95 3.79 12.02
C MET A 218 -8.13 3.56 13.29
N THR A 219 -8.81 3.32 14.41
CA THR A 219 -8.17 3.11 15.72
C THR A 219 -7.27 1.88 15.71
N THR A 220 -7.82 0.73 15.28
CA THR A 220 -7.08 -0.55 15.26
C THR A 220 -5.86 -0.46 14.34
N THR A 221 -6.00 0.17 13.17
CA THR A 221 -4.87 0.33 12.23
C THR A 221 -3.77 1.20 12.83
N MET A 222 -4.10 2.33 13.46
CA MET A 222 -3.10 3.21 14.08
C MET A 222 -2.38 2.54 15.26
N GLU A 223 -3.08 1.81 16.11
CA GLU A 223 -2.50 1.04 17.21
C GLU A 223 -1.56 -0.07 16.69
N TRP A 224 -2.01 -0.79 15.66
CA TRP A 224 -1.21 -1.83 15.02
C TRP A 224 0.06 -1.27 14.36
N LEU A 225 -0.04 -0.14 13.65
CA LEU A 225 1.11 0.54 13.06
C LEU A 225 2.15 0.93 14.11
N ASN A 226 1.72 1.47 15.26
CA ASN A 226 2.62 1.82 16.35
C ASN A 226 3.41 0.59 16.83
N THR A 227 2.76 -0.58 16.92
CA THR A 227 3.42 -1.82 17.32
C THR A 227 4.43 -2.31 16.29
N VAL A 228 4.05 -2.32 15.00
CA VAL A 228 4.91 -2.75 13.90
C VAL A 228 6.13 -1.86 13.77
N PHE A 229 5.95 -0.55 13.80
CA PHE A 229 7.03 0.41 13.63
C PHE A 229 8.00 0.45 14.84
N ALA A 230 7.51 0.20 16.06
CA ALA A 230 8.39 0.06 17.22
C ALA A 230 9.39 -1.11 17.05
N GLY A 231 8.99 -2.17 16.36
CA GLY A 231 9.86 -3.30 16.05
C GLY A 231 10.93 -3.01 14.98
N VAL A 232 10.74 -1.98 14.14
CA VAL A 232 11.69 -1.58 13.08
C VAL A 232 12.77 -0.63 13.62
N THR A 233 12.40 0.22 14.58
CA THR A 233 13.28 1.30 15.08
C THR A 233 14.13 0.88 16.29
N SER A 234 13.99 -0.36 16.76
CA SER A 234 14.76 -0.97 17.86
C SER A 234 15.91 -1.80 17.33
#